data_51e8edda480b1c9a895b0dfcb91b5e36
#
_entry.id   51e8edda480b1c9a895b0dfcb91b5e36
#
_cell.length_a   1.000
_cell.length_b   1.000
_cell.length_c   1.000
_cell.angle_alpha   90.00
_cell.angle_beta   90.00
_cell.angle_gamma   90.00
#
_symmetry.space_group_name_H-M   'P 1'
#
loop_
_entity.id
_entity.type
_entity.pdbx_description
1 polymer ?
#
loop_
_entity_poly.entity_id
_entity_poly.type
_entity_poly.pdbx_seq_one_letter_code
_entity_poly.pdbx_strand_id
1 'polypeptide(L)' 'MKAKLGQYYYAPLRNYWGVWLWTSVSETGAMGTKVTEFFDMEEAREYVWKMNGWGKPSKKLN' A
#
# COMPACT_ATOMS: atom_id res chain seq x y z
N MET A 1 -5.42 -4.55 10.76
CA MET A 1 -4.69 -5.20 9.68
C MET A 1 -3.25 -5.38 10.06
N LYS A 2 -2.68 -6.52 9.77
CA LYS A 2 -1.32 -6.79 10.15
C LYS A 2 -0.35 -6.47 9.05
N ALA A 3 0.80 -5.95 9.45
CA ALA A 3 1.87 -5.70 8.50
C ALA A 3 2.53 -7.01 8.10
N LYS A 4 2.86 -7.13 6.84
CA LYS A 4 3.55 -8.30 6.33
C LYS A 4 4.78 -7.87 5.58
N LEU A 5 5.88 -8.54 5.85
CA LEU A 5 7.12 -8.25 5.16
C LEU A 5 6.94 -8.44 3.66
N GLY A 6 7.34 -7.45 2.89
CA GLY A 6 7.21 -7.53 1.45
C GLY A 6 5.85 -7.11 0.92
N GLN A 7 4.94 -6.72 1.79
CA GLN A 7 3.62 -6.29 1.36
C GLN A 7 3.59 -4.78 1.21
N TYR A 8 2.91 -4.33 0.19
CA TYR A 8 2.75 -2.90 -0.03
C TYR A 8 1.49 -2.40 0.65
N TYR A 9 1.50 -1.13 1.03
CA TYR A 9 0.31 -0.50 1.60
C TYR A 9 0.31 0.96 1.21
N TYR A 10 -0.85 1.60 1.32
CA TYR A 10 -0.96 3.01 1.03
C TYR A 10 -1.63 3.71 2.19
N ALA A 11 -1.35 5.00 2.31
CA ALA A 11 -1.91 5.81 3.38
C ALA A 11 -1.97 7.26 2.92
N PRO A 12 -2.88 8.04 3.50
CA PRO A 12 -3.00 9.44 3.11
C PRO A 12 -1.83 10.27 3.61
N LEU A 13 -1.39 11.15 2.75
CA LEU A 13 -0.45 12.18 3.12
C LEU A 13 -1.19 13.50 3.00
N ARG A 14 -0.46 14.59 3.18
CA ARG A 14 -1.10 15.89 3.19
C ARG A 14 -1.94 16.15 1.94
N ASN A 15 -1.33 16.07 0.77
CA ASN A 15 -2.04 16.28 -0.48
C ASN A 15 -1.93 15.09 -1.41
N TYR A 16 -1.41 13.98 -0.90
CA TYR A 16 -1.11 12.84 -1.74
C TYR A 16 -1.48 11.56 -1.03
N TRP A 17 -1.35 10.47 -1.74
CA TRP A 17 -1.48 9.14 -1.17
C TRP A 17 -0.16 8.45 -1.35
N GLY A 18 0.53 8.17 -0.25
CA GLY A 18 1.83 7.53 -0.31
C GLY A 18 1.70 6.02 -0.35
N VAL A 19 2.67 5.39 -0.97
CA VAL A 19 2.74 3.94 -1.04
C VAL A 19 4.04 3.52 -0.39
N TRP A 20 3.94 2.57 0.52
CA TRP A 20 5.09 2.06 1.26
C TRP A 20 5.19 0.56 1.09
N LEU A 21 6.40 0.07 1.28
CA LEU A 21 6.68 -1.35 1.28
C LEU A 21 7.17 -1.73 2.67
N TRP A 22 6.55 -2.73 3.27
CA TRP A 22 6.99 -3.20 4.59
C TRP A 22 8.34 -3.87 4.43
N THR A 23 9.37 -3.29 5.04
CA THR A 23 10.73 -3.81 4.91
C THR A 23 11.21 -4.47 6.19
N SER A 24 10.50 -4.28 7.29
CA SER A 24 10.89 -4.91 8.55
C SER A 24 9.65 -5.06 9.41
N VAL A 25 9.43 -6.26 9.90
CA VAL A 25 8.28 -6.55 10.74
C VAL A 25 8.79 -7.32 11.95
N SER A 26 8.44 -6.86 13.15
CA SER A 26 8.83 -7.53 14.37
C SER A 26 7.68 -7.48 15.34
N GLU A 27 7.87 -8.11 16.49
CA GLU A 27 6.82 -8.14 17.51
C GLU A 27 6.51 -6.77 18.05
N THR A 28 7.51 -5.91 18.09
CA THR A 28 7.32 -4.59 18.69
C THR A 28 6.95 -3.53 17.67
N GLY A 29 6.94 -3.84 16.37
CA GLY A 29 6.58 -2.85 15.41
C GLY A 29 6.96 -3.26 14.02
N ALA A 30 6.67 -2.37 13.08
CA ALA A 30 6.96 -2.61 11.68
C ALA A 30 7.47 -1.32 11.07
N MET A 31 8.31 -1.44 10.08
CA MET A 31 8.86 -0.31 9.38
C MET A 31 8.62 -0.47 7.90
N GLY A 32 8.33 0.65 7.24
CA GLY A 32 8.12 0.65 5.80
C GLY A 32 8.96 1.70 5.13
N THR A 33 9.28 1.45 3.89
CA THR A 33 10.03 2.39 3.07
C THR A 33 9.09 2.96 2.01
N LYS A 34 9.08 4.27 1.88
CA LYS A 34 8.22 4.91 0.89
C LYS A 34 8.70 4.55 -0.51
N VAL A 35 7.78 4.10 -1.32
CA VAL A 35 8.09 3.68 -2.68
C VAL A 35 7.71 4.77 -3.68
N THR A 36 6.50 5.31 -3.55
CA THR A 36 6.01 6.30 -4.49
C THR A 36 4.82 7.01 -3.87
N GLU A 37 4.25 7.94 -4.62
CA GLU A 37 3.07 8.62 -4.15
C GLU A 37 2.22 8.98 -5.35
N PHE A 38 0.92 9.16 -5.11
CA PHE A 38 -0.03 9.50 -6.15
C PHE A 38 -0.95 10.58 -5.62
N PHE A 39 -1.55 11.32 -6.55
CA PHE A 39 -2.55 12.30 -6.17
C PHE A 39 -3.85 11.62 -5.77
N ASP A 40 -4.22 10.57 -6.48
CA ASP A 40 -5.52 9.94 -6.29
C ASP A 40 -5.40 8.68 -5.46
N MET A 41 -6.38 8.49 -4.57
CA MET A 41 -6.41 7.29 -3.76
C MET A 41 -6.54 6.05 -4.63
N GLU A 42 -7.34 6.14 -5.69
CA GLU A 42 -7.55 4.98 -6.55
C GLU A 42 -6.27 4.54 -7.23
N GLU A 43 -5.46 5.50 -7.63
CA GLU A 43 -4.18 5.15 -8.25
C GLU A 43 -3.27 4.46 -7.25
N ALA A 44 -3.23 4.98 -6.03
CA ALA A 44 -2.40 4.37 -5.01
C ALA A 44 -2.88 2.96 -4.69
N ARG A 45 -4.20 2.80 -4.58
CA ARG A 45 -4.77 1.50 -4.28
C ARG A 45 -4.49 0.49 -5.38
N GLU A 46 -4.64 0.91 -6.62
CA GLU A 46 -4.36 0.01 -7.74
C GLU A 46 -2.91 -0.40 -7.76
N TYR A 47 -2.03 0.55 -7.47
CA TYR A 47 -0.60 0.23 -7.44
C TYR A 47 -0.32 -0.81 -6.36
N VAL A 48 -0.88 -0.59 -5.17
CA VAL A 48 -0.65 -1.51 -4.06
C VAL A 48 -1.19 -2.90 -4.40
N TRP A 49 -2.40 -2.96 -4.95
CA TRP A 49 -2.99 -4.25 -5.28
C TRP A 49 -2.18 -4.96 -6.36
N LYS A 50 -1.71 -4.20 -7.35
CA LYS A 50 -0.93 -4.79 -8.41
C LYS A 50 0.40 -5.33 -7.89
N MET A 51 1.07 -4.54 -7.04
CA MET A 51 2.37 -4.94 -6.55
C MET A 51 2.27 -6.09 -5.55
N ASN A 52 1.15 -6.19 -4.86
CA ASN A 52 0.94 -7.30 -3.93
C ASN A 52 0.45 -8.56 -4.64
N GLY A 53 0.15 -8.45 -5.91
CA GLY A 53 -0.32 -9.62 -6.65
C GLY A 53 -1.78 -9.95 -6.37
N TRP A 54 -2.55 -9.00 -5.85
CA TRP A 54 -3.96 -9.26 -5.56
C TRP A 54 -4.86 -9.08 -6.77
N GLY A 55 -4.31 -8.59 -7.86
CA GLY A 55 -5.11 -8.29 -9.03
C GLY A 55 -5.71 -6.91 -8.92
N LYS A 56 -6.67 -6.63 -9.78
CA LYS A 56 -7.29 -5.32 -9.75
C LYS A 56 -8.33 -5.24 -8.67
N PRO A 57 -8.45 -4.09 -8.00
CA PRO A 57 -9.55 -3.92 -7.05
C PRO A 57 -10.87 -4.01 -7.80
N SER A 58 -11.79 -4.77 -7.23
CA SER A 58 -13.07 -4.94 -7.87
C SER A 58 -13.90 -3.69 -7.75
N LYS A 59 -14.38 -3.26 -8.84
CA LYS A 59 -15.28 -2.19 -8.80
C LYS A 59 -16.63 -2.65 -8.81
N LYS A 60 -16.79 -3.59 -9.22
CA LYS A 60 -18.03 -4.08 -9.29
C LYS A 60 -18.38 -5.09 -8.61
N LEU A 61 -18.35 -5.08 -8.37
CA LEU A 61 -18.52 -5.89 -7.91
C LEU A 61 -19.16 -6.29 -7.89
N ASN A 62 -19.36 -6.15 -8.14
CA ASN A 62 -19.71 -6.33 -8.29
C ASN A 62 -19.91 -6.47 -8.22
#